data_b4503befb010396bb35f1c980cf2919b
#
_entry.id   b4503befb010396bb35f1c980cf2919b
#
_cell.length_a   1.000
_cell.length_b   1.000
_cell.length_c   1.000
_cell.angle_alpha   90.00
_cell.angle_beta   90.00
_cell.angle_gamma   90.00
#
_symmetry.space_group_name_H-M   'P 1'
#
loop_
_entity.id
_entity.type
_entity.pdbx_description
1 polymer ?
#
loop_
_entity_poly.entity_id
_entity_poly.type
_entity_poly.pdbx_seq_one_letter_code
_entity_poly.pdbx_strand_id
1 'polypeptide(L)'
;MKKLFIAAFIFVSTFTTNVFAEIKMGIILGFTGPIESLTPAMAASAELAFKEASDSGSLLGGETITVVRADSTCVDSAAATAAAEGVISQGVAAIMGADCSG
;
A
#
# COMPACT_ATOMS: atom_id res chain seq x y z
N MET A 1 -32.53 30.10 -51.57
CA MET A 1 -31.29 30.09 -50.75
C MET A 1 -31.51 29.11 -49.62
N LYS A 2 -31.05 27.88 -49.74
CA LYS A 2 -31.14 26.86 -48.72
C LYS A 2 -29.88 26.93 -47.86
N LYS A 3 -30.00 27.38 -46.60
CA LYS A 3 -28.88 27.36 -45.61
C LYS A 3 -28.82 25.96 -45.02
N LEU A 4 -27.78 25.23 -45.41
CA LEU A 4 -27.42 23.91 -44.88
C LEU A 4 -26.75 24.08 -43.53
N PHE A 5 -27.44 23.77 -42.41
CA PHE A 5 -26.82 23.69 -41.08
C PHE A 5 -26.19 22.33 -40.93
N ILE A 6 -24.88 22.26 -41.00
CA ILE A 6 -24.11 21.07 -40.62
C ILE A 6 -23.92 21.11 -39.11
N ALA A 7 -24.70 20.29 -38.39
CA ALA A 7 -24.49 20.05 -36.96
C ALA A 7 -23.33 19.09 -36.80
N ALA A 8 -22.16 19.61 -36.43
CA ALA A 8 -21.00 18.79 -36.07
C ALA A 8 -21.27 18.16 -34.71
N PHE A 9 -21.57 16.87 -34.70
CA PHE A 9 -21.74 16.06 -33.48
C PHE A 9 -20.34 15.70 -32.97
N ILE A 10 -19.86 16.45 -31.97
CA ILE A 10 -18.57 16.16 -31.29
C ILE A 10 -18.85 14.98 -30.36
N PHE A 11 -18.38 13.81 -30.75
CA PHE A 11 -18.41 12.60 -29.92
C PHE A 11 -17.28 12.70 -28.91
N VAL A 12 -17.57 13.20 -27.72
CA VAL A 12 -16.63 13.19 -26.60
C VAL A 12 -16.55 11.78 -26.06
N SER A 13 -15.56 11.02 -26.51
CA SER A 13 -15.25 9.70 -25.94
C SER A 13 -14.64 9.91 -24.55
N THR A 14 -15.45 9.76 -23.52
CA THR A 14 -14.97 9.68 -22.14
C THR A 14 -14.24 8.36 -21.94
N PHE A 15 -12.91 8.37 -22.01
CA PHE A 15 -12.10 7.25 -21.56
C PHE A 15 -12.22 7.17 -20.05
N THR A 16 -13.05 6.26 -19.54
CA THR A 16 -13.04 5.89 -18.13
C THR A 16 -11.81 5.04 -17.89
N THR A 17 -10.75 5.64 -17.40
CA THR A 17 -9.62 4.90 -16.83
C THR A 17 -10.11 4.23 -15.56
N ASN A 18 -10.13 2.90 -15.51
CA ASN A 18 -10.31 2.18 -14.27
C ASN A 18 -9.10 2.46 -13.38
N VAL A 19 -9.24 3.40 -12.47
CA VAL A 19 -8.27 3.63 -11.40
C VAL A 19 -8.53 2.52 -10.39
N PHE A 20 -7.73 1.46 -10.42
CA PHE A 20 -7.71 0.48 -9.34
C PHE A 20 -7.22 1.18 -8.08
N ALA A 21 -7.95 1.07 -6.99
CA ALA A 21 -7.53 1.63 -5.72
C ALA A 21 -6.34 0.82 -5.19
N GLU A 22 -5.37 1.52 -4.64
CA GLU A 22 -4.17 0.96 -4.04
C GLU A 22 -4.39 0.81 -2.53
N ILE A 23 -4.23 -0.41 -2.02
CA ILE A 23 -4.29 -0.69 -0.59
C ILE A 23 -2.88 -0.59 -0.02
N LYS A 24 -2.67 0.33 0.91
CA LYS A 24 -1.40 0.44 1.62
C LYS A 24 -1.42 -0.43 2.87
N MET A 25 -0.37 -1.23 3.06
CA MET A 25 -0.14 -2.05 4.25
C MET A 25 1.14 -1.58 4.94
N GLY A 26 1.09 -1.41 6.25
CA GLY A 26 2.26 -1.12 7.06
C GLY A 26 2.97 -2.41 7.50
N ILE A 27 4.30 -2.42 7.52
CA ILE A 27 5.12 -3.44 8.17
C ILE A 27 6.04 -2.74 9.16
N ILE A 28 5.80 -2.97 10.46
CA ILE A 28 6.63 -2.41 11.53
C ILE A 28 7.36 -3.56 12.20
N LEU A 29 8.68 -3.60 12.03
CA LEU A 29 9.56 -4.61 12.61
C LEU A 29 10.82 -3.93 13.14
N GLY A 30 11.57 -4.61 14.00
CA GLY A 30 12.86 -4.14 14.47
C GLY A 30 13.96 -4.33 13.41
N PHE A 31 13.96 -3.49 12.38
CA PHE A 31 14.96 -3.52 11.32
C PHE A 31 16.35 -3.09 11.79
N THR A 32 16.42 -2.41 12.91
CA THR A 32 17.65 -2.17 13.68
C THR A 32 17.49 -2.75 15.08
N GLY A 33 18.61 -3.00 15.76
CA GLY A 33 18.62 -3.54 17.13
C GLY A 33 18.81 -5.05 17.20
N PRO A 34 18.37 -5.71 18.27
CA PRO A 34 18.83 -7.07 18.62
C PRO A 34 18.35 -8.16 17.66
N ILE A 35 17.32 -7.90 16.85
CA ILE A 35 16.77 -8.88 15.91
C ILE A 35 16.91 -8.48 14.45
N GLU A 36 17.73 -7.49 14.14
CA GLU A 36 17.92 -6.95 12.78
C GLU A 36 18.32 -8.01 11.74
N SER A 37 18.94 -9.11 12.16
CA SER A 37 19.30 -10.23 11.26
C SER A 37 18.12 -11.07 10.81
N LEU A 38 16.97 -11.00 11.51
CA LEU A 38 15.77 -11.81 11.23
C LEU A 38 14.71 -11.04 10.44
N THR A 39 14.57 -9.77 10.73
CA THR A 39 13.44 -8.95 10.28
C THR A 39 13.41 -8.69 8.76
N PRO A 40 14.54 -8.62 8.02
CA PRO A 40 14.48 -8.51 6.56
C PRO A 40 13.78 -9.69 5.88
N ALA A 41 14.03 -10.91 6.36
CA ALA A 41 13.39 -12.11 5.83
C ALA A 41 11.90 -12.18 6.21
N MET A 42 11.55 -11.73 7.42
CA MET A 42 10.15 -11.63 7.86
C MET A 42 9.37 -10.65 6.99
N ALA A 43 9.92 -9.46 6.75
CA ALA A 43 9.30 -8.47 5.89
C ALA A 43 9.16 -8.96 4.44
N ALA A 44 10.19 -9.58 3.89
CA ALA A 44 10.16 -10.15 2.54
C ALA A 44 9.09 -11.23 2.40
N SER A 45 8.89 -12.06 3.43
CA SER A 45 7.83 -13.09 3.44
C SER A 45 6.42 -12.47 3.43
N ALA A 46 6.21 -11.43 4.22
CA ALA A 46 4.94 -10.70 4.23
C ALA A 46 4.68 -9.99 2.89
N GLU A 47 5.69 -9.36 2.31
CA GLU A 47 5.58 -8.69 1.01
C GLU A 47 5.31 -9.69 -0.12
N LEU A 48 5.89 -10.89 -0.06
CA LEU A 48 5.57 -11.95 -1.00
C LEU A 48 4.09 -12.32 -0.95
N ALA A 49 3.53 -12.49 0.25
CA ALA A 49 2.10 -12.79 0.41
C ALA A 49 1.21 -11.66 -0.13
N PHE A 50 1.55 -10.41 0.12
CA PHE A 50 0.84 -9.26 -0.43
C PHE A 50 0.94 -9.18 -1.95
N LYS A 51 2.11 -9.50 -2.49
CA LYS A 51 2.31 -9.58 -3.94
C LYS A 51 1.47 -10.67 -4.57
N GLU A 52 1.46 -11.87 -4.00
CA GLU A 52 0.64 -12.98 -4.48
C GLU A 52 -0.86 -12.64 -4.45
N ALA A 53 -1.33 -11.99 -3.38
CA ALA A 53 -2.71 -11.51 -3.30
C ALA A 53 -3.04 -10.49 -4.39
N SER A 54 -2.14 -9.54 -4.65
CA SER A 54 -2.29 -8.54 -5.71
C SER A 54 -2.30 -9.18 -7.09
N ASP A 55 -1.36 -10.09 -7.35
CA ASP A 55 -1.19 -10.75 -8.65
C ASP A 55 -2.33 -11.72 -8.97
N SER A 56 -3.05 -12.20 -7.95
CA SER A 56 -4.21 -13.08 -8.13
C SER A 56 -5.36 -12.42 -8.92
N GLY A 57 -5.42 -11.08 -8.92
CA GLY A 57 -6.51 -10.30 -9.50
C GLY A 57 -7.86 -10.45 -8.79
N SER A 58 -7.91 -11.21 -7.68
CA SER A 58 -9.15 -11.51 -6.95
C SER A 58 -9.33 -10.64 -5.70
N LEU A 59 -8.32 -9.87 -5.31
CA LEU A 59 -8.37 -9.02 -4.15
C LEU A 59 -9.31 -7.84 -4.43
N LEU A 60 -10.43 -7.77 -3.70
CA LEU A 60 -11.38 -6.66 -3.72
C LEU A 60 -11.67 -6.11 -5.14
N GLY A 61 -11.83 -7.00 -6.11
CA GLY A 61 -12.13 -6.59 -7.50
C GLY A 61 -10.89 -6.23 -8.33
N GLY A 62 -9.71 -6.65 -7.91
CA GLY A 62 -8.44 -6.46 -8.65
C GLY A 62 -7.57 -5.34 -8.09
N GLU A 63 -7.80 -4.91 -6.84
CA GLU A 63 -6.94 -3.95 -6.16
C GLU A 63 -5.54 -4.53 -5.90
N THR A 64 -4.55 -3.66 -5.82
CA THR A 64 -3.17 -4.02 -5.52
C THR A 64 -2.75 -3.53 -4.14
N ILE A 65 -1.81 -4.24 -3.53
CA ILE A 65 -1.23 -3.87 -2.22
C ILE A 65 0.15 -3.26 -2.44
N THR A 66 0.38 -2.13 -1.80
CA THR A 66 1.72 -1.56 -1.60
C THR A 66 2.11 -1.57 -0.14
N VAL A 67 3.40 -1.57 0.13
CA VAL A 67 3.94 -1.73 1.49
C VAL A 67 4.71 -0.51 1.91
N VAL A 68 4.46 -0.08 3.15
CA VAL A 68 5.26 0.93 3.85
C VAL A 68 5.95 0.24 5.02
N ARG A 69 7.29 0.22 5.02
CA ARG A 69 8.08 -0.30 6.14
C ARG A 69 8.40 0.79 7.14
N ALA A 70 8.45 0.45 8.42
CA ALA A 70 8.94 1.31 9.48
C ALA A 70 9.69 0.50 10.53
N ASP A 71 10.69 1.10 11.14
CA ASP A 71 11.57 0.47 12.12
C ASP A 71 11.10 0.76 13.55
N SER A 72 10.78 -0.28 14.31
CA SER A 72 10.43 -0.20 15.73
C SER A 72 11.64 -0.25 16.64
N THR A 73 12.83 -0.56 16.12
CA THR A 73 14.08 -0.81 16.85
C THR A 73 14.03 -1.97 17.85
N CYS A 74 12.87 -2.50 18.16
CA CYS A 74 12.63 -3.61 19.12
C CYS A 74 12.82 -3.23 20.60
N VAL A 75 13.58 -2.21 20.95
CA VAL A 75 13.98 -1.88 22.34
C VAL A 75 13.54 -0.50 22.80
N ASP A 76 12.99 0.32 21.90
CA ASP A 76 12.57 1.68 22.19
C ASP A 76 11.09 1.88 21.86
N SER A 77 10.26 1.97 22.90
CA SER A 77 8.81 2.18 22.73
C SER A 77 8.45 3.52 22.08
N ALA A 78 9.28 4.56 22.26
CA ALA A 78 9.07 5.84 21.60
C ALA A 78 9.33 5.73 20.09
N ALA A 79 10.37 5.01 19.68
CA ALA A 79 10.66 4.72 18.28
C ALA A 79 9.54 3.88 17.64
N ALA A 80 9.04 2.86 18.35
CA ALA A 80 7.92 2.04 17.89
C ALA A 80 6.63 2.88 17.71
N THR A 81 6.35 3.78 18.66
CA THR A 81 5.21 4.70 18.56
C THR A 81 5.35 5.63 17.35
N ALA A 82 6.52 6.24 17.18
CA ALA A 82 6.78 7.13 16.03
C ALA A 82 6.69 6.39 14.70
N ALA A 83 7.17 5.13 14.63
CA ALA A 83 7.01 4.27 13.46
C ALA A 83 5.53 4.04 13.13
N ALA A 84 4.72 3.70 14.15
CA ALA A 84 3.28 3.48 13.98
C ALA A 84 2.56 4.75 13.50
N GLU A 85 2.80 5.89 14.12
CA GLU A 85 2.24 7.18 13.71
C GLU A 85 2.65 7.53 12.26
N GLY A 86 3.91 7.27 11.91
CA GLY A 86 4.44 7.51 10.57
C GLY A 86 3.74 6.70 9.49
N VAL A 87 3.47 5.41 9.71
CA VAL A 87 2.75 4.59 8.72
C VAL A 87 1.26 4.91 8.70
N ILE A 88 0.65 5.20 9.84
CA ILE A 88 -0.76 5.62 9.91
C ILE A 88 -0.97 6.92 9.12
N SER A 89 -0.07 7.89 9.24
CA SER A 89 -0.14 9.16 8.50
C SER A 89 -0.07 8.98 6.98
N GLN A 90 0.48 7.86 6.50
CA GLN A 90 0.54 7.51 5.08
C GLN A 90 -0.73 6.80 4.58
N GLY A 91 -1.73 6.64 5.44
CA GLY A 91 -3.03 6.10 5.06
C GLY A 91 -3.02 4.58 4.88
N VAL A 92 -2.25 3.83 5.68
CA VAL A 92 -2.28 2.37 5.65
C VAL A 92 -3.62 1.82 6.13
N ALA A 93 -4.10 0.76 5.49
CA ALA A 93 -5.34 0.10 5.84
C ALA A 93 -5.18 -0.83 7.06
N ALA A 94 -3.99 -1.43 7.20
CA ALA A 94 -3.63 -2.26 8.34
C ALA A 94 -2.10 -2.29 8.53
N ILE A 95 -1.67 -2.78 9.69
CA ILE A 95 -0.25 -2.88 10.06
C ILE A 95 0.03 -4.32 10.49
N MET A 96 1.09 -4.90 9.97
CA MET A 96 1.72 -6.12 10.48
C MET A 96 2.91 -5.72 11.38
N GLY A 97 2.90 -6.15 12.59
CA GLY A 97 3.89 -5.82 13.63
C GLY A 97 3.19 -5.21 14.85
N ALA A 98 3.90 -4.77 15.88
CA ALA A 98 5.34 -4.89 16.03
C ALA A 98 5.73 -6.31 16.49
N ASP A 99 6.97 -6.69 16.27
CA ASP A 99 7.52 -8.01 16.52
C ASP A 99 8.14 -8.19 17.91
N CYS A 100 8.29 -7.13 18.65
CA CYS A 100 8.86 -7.12 19.99
C CYS A 100 7.86 -6.58 21.03
N SER A 101 7.97 -7.09 22.26
CA SER A 101 7.09 -6.76 23.40
C SER A 101 7.63 -5.66 24.31
N GLY A 102 8.57 -4.88 23.84
CA GLY A 102 9.17 -3.77 24.60
C GLY A 102 8.41 -2.47 24.49
#